data_77b9f1e46165795b6aedaf18984aefad
#
_entry.id   77b9f1e46165795b6aedaf18984aefad
#
_cell.length_a   1.000
_cell.length_b   1.000
_cell.length_c   1.000
_cell.angle_alpha   90.00
_cell.angle_beta   90.00
_cell.angle_gamma   90.00
#
_symmetry.space_group_name_H-M   'P 1'
#
loop_
_entity.id
_entity.type
_entity.pdbx_description
1 polymer ?
#
loop_
_entity_poly.entity_id
_entity_poly.type
_entity_poly.pdbx_seq_one_letter_code
_entity_poly.pdbx_strand_id
1 'polypeptide(L)'
;MIGLIFGETNFPIEILKKIKIKKLKYLIIDLSNTKKFKKKDIYSHNVSIGQFGKIINFLKKNKCNKVLFAGKVPKPNFSKLRLDLKGIYYIPRIIKSSKLGDAAILKQIIKILKQEKISTISSLTFNPELTLKKRTYSKIKPNSEDKKDIKKAIYTLNKLGKYTFSQGTVVRNNKVVAIEGKGGTEKMLKKCRSRKFKNKGVLLKFPKKKQDLRIDLPTVGLKTLVQCKAAGLKGVVLKAKQNVFLERNKCINFANKNKMFLTVKWKKYLFLQANLREID
;
A
#
# COMPACT_ATOMS: atom_id res chain seq x y z
N MET A 1 12.40 -1.70 -22.76
CA MET A 1 11.68 -2.73 -22.00
C MET A 1 11.44 -2.22 -20.57
N ILE A 2 10.39 -2.70 -19.87
CA ILE A 2 10.04 -2.27 -18.50
C ILE A 2 10.35 -3.40 -17.53
N GLY A 3 11.11 -3.13 -16.48
CA GLY A 3 11.34 -4.07 -15.39
C GLY A 3 10.18 -4.04 -14.38
N LEU A 4 9.60 -5.19 -14.06
CA LEU A 4 8.51 -5.36 -13.11
C LEU A 4 9.06 -6.09 -11.88
N ILE A 5 9.22 -5.39 -10.76
CA ILE A 5 9.70 -5.97 -9.51
C ILE A 5 8.50 -6.31 -8.65
N PHE A 6 8.16 -7.59 -8.57
CA PHE A 6 6.92 -8.09 -8.02
C PHE A 6 7.09 -8.88 -6.72
N GLY A 7 6.18 -8.66 -5.78
CA GLY A 7 6.04 -9.40 -4.53
C GLY A 7 4.72 -10.18 -4.45
N GLU A 8 4.31 -10.56 -3.24
CA GLU A 8 3.29 -11.60 -2.97
C GLU A 8 1.84 -11.23 -3.26
N THR A 9 1.42 -9.96 -3.28
CA THR A 9 -0.01 -9.61 -3.32
C THR A 9 -0.65 -9.77 -4.69
N ASN A 10 -1.95 -9.45 -4.81
CA ASN A 10 -2.68 -9.49 -6.09
C ASN A 10 -2.46 -8.23 -6.94
N PHE A 11 -1.92 -7.16 -6.37
CA PHE A 11 -1.68 -5.91 -7.10
C PHE A 11 -0.75 -6.10 -8.32
N PRO A 12 0.36 -6.85 -8.25
CA PRO A 12 1.17 -7.19 -9.42
C PRO A 12 0.39 -7.82 -10.57
N ILE A 13 -0.61 -8.67 -10.27
CA ILE A 13 -1.41 -9.34 -11.29
C ILE A 13 -2.20 -8.31 -12.12
N GLU A 14 -2.79 -7.32 -11.46
CA GLU A 14 -3.55 -6.27 -12.15
C GLU A 14 -2.65 -5.42 -13.07
N ILE A 15 -1.43 -5.12 -12.61
CA ILE A 15 -0.44 -4.43 -13.43
C ILE A 15 -0.05 -5.28 -14.64
N LEU A 16 0.28 -6.56 -14.43
CA LEU A 16 0.70 -7.46 -15.50
C LEU A 16 -0.39 -7.64 -16.56
N LYS A 17 -1.65 -7.80 -16.16
CA LYS A 17 -2.78 -7.85 -17.08
C LYS A 17 -2.81 -6.62 -17.99
N LYS A 18 -2.66 -5.42 -17.44
CA LYS A 18 -2.72 -4.18 -18.19
C LYS A 18 -1.53 -4.03 -19.15
N ILE A 19 -0.33 -4.41 -18.72
CA ILE A 19 0.87 -4.39 -19.54
C ILE A 19 0.73 -5.34 -20.73
N LYS A 20 0.17 -6.55 -20.50
CA LYS A 20 -0.12 -7.52 -21.58
C LYS A 20 -1.18 -6.99 -22.57
N ILE A 21 -2.27 -6.41 -22.09
CA ILE A 21 -3.30 -5.78 -22.93
C ILE A 21 -2.70 -4.67 -23.80
N LYS A 22 -1.79 -3.86 -23.24
CA LYS A 22 -1.08 -2.80 -23.96
C LYS A 22 0.07 -3.31 -24.86
N LYS A 23 0.32 -4.62 -24.90
CA LYS A 23 1.40 -5.26 -25.67
C LYS A 23 2.79 -4.67 -25.39
N LEU A 24 3.04 -4.20 -24.15
CA LEU A 24 4.32 -3.59 -23.78
C LEU A 24 5.36 -4.67 -23.51
N LYS A 25 6.61 -4.46 -23.94
CA LYS A 25 7.73 -5.35 -23.61
C LYS A 25 8.14 -5.21 -22.15
N TYR A 26 8.21 -6.32 -21.43
CA TYR A 26 8.50 -6.34 -19.99
C TYR A 26 9.39 -7.51 -19.59
N LEU A 27 9.98 -7.39 -18.40
CA LEU A 27 10.72 -8.42 -17.69
C LEU A 27 10.22 -8.45 -16.25
N ILE A 28 9.92 -9.61 -15.70
CA ILE A 28 9.49 -9.76 -14.30
C ILE A 28 10.67 -10.24 -13.45
N ILE A 29 10.97 -9.51 -12.39
CA ILE A 29 11.80 -9.95 -11.27
C ILE A 29 10.84 -10.37 -10.16
N ASP A 30 10.66 -11.66 -10.00
CA ASP A 30 9.77 -12.26 -9.00
C ASP A 30 10.51 -12.42 -7.67
N LEU A 31 10.18 -11.56 -6.70
CA LEU A 31 10.70 -11.60 -5.33
C LEU A 31 9.75 -12.35 -4.37
N SER A 32 8.74 -13.03 -4.90
CA SER A 32 7.82 -13.81 -4.08
C SER A 32 8.44 -15.14 -3.63
N ASN A 33 8.18 -15.54 -2.38
CA ASN A 33 8.61 -16.84 -1.87
C ASN A 33 7.92 -18.01 -2.61
N THR A 34 6.69 -17.77 -3.09
CA THR A 34 5.88 -18.76 -3.80
C THR A 34 6.27 -18.93 -5.26
N LYS A 35 7.22 -18.13 -5.77
CA LYS A 35 7.62 -18.11 -7.19
C LYS A 35 6.42 -17.94 -8.12
N LYS A 36 5.50 -17.11 -7.71
CA LYS A 36 4.15 -16.98 -8.28
C LYS A 36 4.14 -16.63 -9.77
N PHE A 37 5.07 -15.80 -10.20
CA PHE A 37 5.17 -15.32 -11.58
C PHE A 37 6.06 -16.22 -12.43
N LYS A 38 7.16 -16.76 -11.89
CA LYS A 38 8.05 -17.67 -12.60
C LYS A 38 7.30 -18.88 -13.18
N LYS A 39 6.31 -19.39 -12.47
CA LYS A 39 5.50 -20.54 -12.92
C LYS A 39 4.50 -20.21 -14.04
N LYS A 40 4.20 -18.92 -14.27
CA LYS A 40 3.09 -18.48 -15.11
C LYS A 40 3.49 -17.58 -16.27
N ASP A 41 4.76 -17.15 -16.33
CA ASP A 41 5.21 -16.18 -17.32
C ASP A 41 6.68 -16.44 -17.69
N ILE A 42 6.93 -16.65 -19.00
CA ILE A 42 8.25 -16.97 -19.53
C ILE A 42 9.27 -15.84 -19.34
N TYR A 43 8.81 -14.58 -19.25
CA TYR A 43 9.66 -13.42 -18.99
C TYR A 43 9.91 -13.18 -17.50
N SER A 44 9.62 -14.17 -16.65
CA SER A 44 9.77 -14.05 -15.20
C SER A 44 10.99 -14.80 -14.67
N HIS A 45 11.80 -14.09 -13.89
CA HIS A 45 12.95 -14.63 -13.19
C HIS A 45 12.74 -14.50 -11.67
N ASN A 46 12.73 -15.63 -10.97
CA ASN A 46 12.72 -15.61 -9.50
C ASN A 46 14.14 -15.37 -8.99
N VAL A 47 14.30 -14.36 -8.17
CA VAL A 47 15.59 -13.92 -7.63
C VAL A 47 15.47 -13.67 -6.14
N SER A 48 16.48 -14.07 -5.36
CA SER A 48 16.56 -13.73 -3.95
C SER A 48 16.87 -12.25 -3.76
N ILE A 49 16.28 -11.64 -2.73
CA ILE A 49 16.49 -10.23 -2.37
C ILE A 49 17.96 -9.90 -2.15
N GLY A 50 18.76 -10.86 -1.68
CA GLY A 50 20.21 -10.67 -1.48
C GLY A 50 21.04 -10.63 -2.77
N GLN A 51 20.48 -11.07 -3.88
CA GLN A 51 21.17 -11.16 -5.18
C GLN A 51 20.98 -9.88 -6.01
N PHE A 52 21.42 -8.74 -5.48
CA PHE A 52 21.25 -7.43 -6.14
C PHE A 52 21.96 -7.36 -7.49
N GLY A 53 23.14 -7.94 -7.62
CA GLY A 53 23.87 -8.00 -8.88
C GLY A 53 23.11 -8.76 -9.94
N LYS A 54 22.51 -9.89 -9.59
CA LYS A 54 21.69 -10.69 -10.50
C LYS A 54 20.46 -9.91 -10.97
N ILE A 55 19.79 -9.19 -10.06
CA ILE A 55 18.65 -8.32 -10.40
C ILE A 55 19.08 -7.24 -11.40
N ILE A 56 20.16 -6.51 -11.09
CA ILE A 56 20.67 -5.42 -11.92
C ILE A 56 21.12 -5.96 -13.29
N ASN A 57 21.81 -7.10 -13.32
CA ASN A 57 22.27 -7.72 -14.57
C ASN A 57 21.10 -8.15 -15.46
N PHE A 58 20.04 -8.76 -14.91
CA PHE A 58 18.84 -9.07 -15.67
C PHE A 58 18.21 -7.82 -16.27
N LEU A 59 18.08 -6.75 -15.48
CA LEU A 59 17.51 -5.49 -15.95
C LEU A 59 18.36 -4.86 -17.07
N LYS A 60 19.69 -4.80 -16.89
CA LYS A 60 20.62 -4.21 -17.89
C LYS A 60 20.71 -5.04 -19.16
N LYS A 61 20.85 -6.35 -19.06
CA LYS A 61 20.91 -7.28 -20.21
C LYS A 61 19.66 -7.17 -21.09
N ASN A 62 18.50 -6.93 -20.46
CA ASN A 62 17.23 -6.76 -21.15
C ASN A 62 16.89 -5.29 -21.45
N LYS A 63 17.87 -4.37 -21.36
CA LYS A 63 17.68 -2.93 -21.64
C LYS A 63 16.51 -2.30 -20.85
N CYS A 64 16.28 -2.75 -19.62
CA CYS A 64 15.26 -2.21 -18.71
C CYS A 64 15.83 -1.00 -17.96
N ASN A 65 15.70 0.20 -18.51
CA ASN A 65 16.11 1.45 -17.86
C ASN A 65 15.02 2.06 -16.96
N LYS A 66 13.83 1.47 -16.94
CA LYS A 66 12.69 1.85 -16.10
C LYS A 66 12.16 0.65 -15.37
N VAL A 67 11.91 0.79 -14.06
CA VAL A 67 11.31 -0.26 -13.23
C VAL A 67 10.10 0.26 -12.47
N LEU A 68 9.16 -0.62 -12.19
CA LEU A 68 8.09 -0.38 -11.23
C LEU A 68 8.05 -1.48 -10.17
N PHE A 69 7.60 -1.11 -9.00
CA PHE A 69 7.43 -2.03 -7.88
C PHE A 69 5.95 -2.27 -7.62
N ALA A 70 5.58 -3.51 -7.37
CA ALA A 70 4.23 -3.84 -6.94
C ALA A 70 4.20 -5.08 -6.05
N GLY A 71 3.32 -5.06 -5.07
CA GLY A 71 3.15 -6.14 -4.13
C GLY A 71 4.06 -6.01 -2.91
N LYS A 72 3.70 -6.79 -1.88
CA LYS A 72 4.45 -6.84 -0.63
C LYS A 72 5.60 -7.85 -0.78
N VAL A 73 6.81 -7.41 -0.50
CA VAL A 73 7.96 -8.30 -0.35
C VAL A 73 8.13 -8.58 1.13
N PRO A 74 8.13 -9.85 1.56
CA PRO A 74 8.38 -10.21 2.95
C PRO A 74 9.75 -9.68 3.39
N LYS A 75 9.82 -9.15 4.63
CA LYS A 75 11.10 -8.70 5.19
C LYS A 75 12.00 -9.92 5.35
N PRO A 76 13.19 -9.93 4.71
CA PRO A 76 14.06 -11.07 4.80
C PRO A 76 14.73 -11.17 6.17
N ASN A 77 15.14 -12.38 6.54
CA ASN A 77 16.13 -12.56 7.58
C ASN A 77 17.51 -12.24 6.99
N PHE A 78 18.07 -11.10 7.35
CA PHE A 78 19.32 -10.61 6.76
C PHE A 78 20.51 -11.53 7.00
N SER A 79 20.54 -12.27 8.12
CA SER A 79 21.63 -13.22 8.43
C SER A 79 21.61 -14.49 7.57
N LYS A 80 20.44 -14.80 6.94
CA LYS A 80 20.26 -15.98 6.08
C LYS A 80 20.23 -15.65 4.59
N LEU A 81 20.57 -14.41 4.21
CA LEU A 81 20.56 -14.01 2.80
C LEU A 81 21.78 -14.59 2.07
N ARG A 82 21.53 -15.23 0.94
CA ARG A 82 22.57 -15.52 -0.04
C ARG A 82 22.86 -14.26 -0.83
N LEU A 83 24.06 -13.69 -0.65
CA LEU A 83 24.50 -12.45 -1.27
C LEU A 83 25.35 -12.77 -2.51
N ASP A 84 25.19 -11.98 -3.57
CA ASP A 84 26.19 -11.84 -4.64
C ASP A 84 27.11 -10.64 -4.35
N LEU A 85 28.14 -10.40 -5.18
CA LEU A 85 29.13 -9.32 -4.98
C LEU A 85 28.45 -7.94 -4.79
N LYS A 86 27.46 -7.59 -5.62
CA LYS A 86 26.70 -6.34 -5.42
C LYS A 86 25.79 -6.39 -4.20
N GLY A 87 25.28 -7.55 -3.83
CA GLY A 87 24.57 -7.78 -2.57
C GLY A 87 25.44 -7.46 -1.37
N ILE A 88 26.67 -7.96 -1.32
CA ILE A 88 27.66 -7.66 -0.26
C ILE A 88 27.85 -6.13 -0.16
N TYR A 89 27.99 -5.44 -1.28
CA TYR A 89 28.17 -3.98 -1.30
C TYR A 89 26.95 -3.18 -0.88
N TYR A 90 25.73 -3.57 -1.29
CA TYR A 90 24.53 -2.78 -1.08
C TYR A 90 23.72 -3.16 0.17
N ILE A 91 23.72 -4.42 0.59
CA ILE A 91 22.92 -4.91 1.73
C ILE A 91 23.22 -4.18 3.04
N PRO A 92 24.47 -3.87 3.42
CA PRO A 92 24.74 -3.10 4.65
C PRO A 92 24.00 -1.76 4.71
N ARG A 93 23.92 -1.05 3.56
CA ARG A 93 23.17 0.22 3.46
C ARG A 93 21.67 0.01 3.64
N ILE A 94 21.14 -1.09 3.13
CA ILE A 94 19.71 -1.47 3.28
C ILE A 94 19.42 -1.86 4.73
N ILE A 95 20.30 -2.63 5.37
CA ILE A 95 20.18 -2.98 6.79
C ILE A 95 20.15 -1.72 7.65
N LYS A 96 21.08 -0.77 7.44
CA LYS A 96 21.09 0.52 8.14
C LYS A 96 19.76 1.25 7.96
N SER A 97 19.23 1.29 6.73
CA SER A 97 17.93 1.92 6.44
C SER A 97 16.75 1.17 7.05
N SER A 98 16.86 -0.15 7.27
CA SER A 98 15.77 -0.96 7.84
C SER A 98 15.44 -0.61 9.29
N LYS A 99 16.39 -0.03 10.03
CA LYS A 99 16.18 0.52 11.38
C LYS A 99 15.18 1.68 11.38
N LEU A 100 15.11 2.43 10.26
CA LEU A 100 14.22 3.57 10.06
C LEU A 100 12.87 3.19 9.42
N GLY A 101 12.67 1.90 9.10
CA GLY A 101 11.41 1.35 8.59
C GLY A 101 11.36 1.13 7.09
N ASP A 102 10.27 0.49 6.64
CA ASP A 102 10.12 -0.01 5.25
C ASP A 102 10.22 1.11 4.19
N ALA A 103 9.71 2.31 4.48
CA ALA A 103 9.82 3.45 3.57
C ALA A 103 11.28 3.89 3.35
N ALA A 104 12.14 3.76 4.37
CA ALA A 104 13.56 4.08 4.26
C ALA A 104 14.30 3.01 3.44
N ILE A 105 13.95 1.73 3.61
CA ILE A 105 14.45 0.63 2.77
C ILE A 105 14.15 0.92 1.29
N LEU A 106 12.90 1.21 0.98
CA LEU A 106 12.47 1.47 -0.40
C LEU A 106 13.18 2.69 -1.01
N LYS A 107 13.36 3.78 -0.24
CA LYS A 107 14.15 4.93 -0.70
C LYS A 107 15.60 4.56 -1.00
N GLN A 108 16.21 3.72 -0.16
CA GLN A 108 17.59 3.26 -0.39
C GLN A 108 17.69 2.40 -1.64
N ILE A 109 16.74 1.50 -1.88
CA ILE A 109 16.66 0.69 -3.09
C ILE A 109 16.54 1.57 -4.34
N ILE A 110 15.67 2.58 -4.32
CA ILE A 110 15.54 3.55 -5.42
C ILE A 110 16.87 4.27 -5.69
N LYS A 111 17.56 4.70 -4.62
CA LYS A 111 18.87 5.36 -4.74
C LYS A 111 19.90 4.45 -5.41
N ILE A 112 19.96 3.19 -5.02
CA ILE A 112 20.84 2.18 -5.62
C ILE A 112 20.51 1.99 -7.10
N LEU A 113 19.24 1.79 -7.45
CA LEU A 113 18.83 1.62 -8.85
C LEU A 113 19.15 2.85 -9.70
N LYS A 114 18.98 4.07 -9.13
CA LYS A 114 19.36 5.32 -9.82
C LYS A 114 20.88 5.40 -10.07
N GLN A 115 21.71 4.96 -9.12
CA GLN A 115 23.17 4.84 -9.30
C GLN A 115 23.52 3.88 -10.45
N GLU A 116 22.72 2.82 -10.61
CA GLU A 116 22.85 1.84 -11.70
C GLU A 116 22.18 2.29 -13.02
N LYS A 117 21.77 3.57 -13.12
CA LYS A 117 21.09 4.17 -14.29
C LYS A 117 19.71 3.57 -14.59
N ILE A 118 19.04 3.02 -13.55
CA ILE A 118 17.68 2.47 -13.64
C ILE A 118 16.73 3.39 -12.90
N SER A 119 15.78 3.98 -13.61
CA SER A 119 14.78 4.89 -13.04
C SER A 119 13.55 4.14 -12.50
N THR A 120 12.94 4.67 -11.45
CA THR A 120 11.71 4.10 -10.88
C THR A 120 10.50 4.90 -11.34
N ILE A 121 9.52 4.22 -11.93
CA ILE A 121 8.23 4.80 -12.35
C ILE A 121 7.12 4.39 -11.38
N SER A 122 6.01 5.12 -11.42
CA SER A 122 4.86 4.82 -10.57
C SER A 122 4.25 3.47 -10.92
N SER A 123 3.89 2.70 -9.90
CA SER A 123 3.12 1.46 -10.06
C SER A 123 1.73 1.69 -10.68
N LEU A 124 1.23 2.93 -10.66
CA LEU A 124 -0.03 3.34 -11.27
C LEU A 124 0.11 3.89 -12.69
N THR A 125 1.32 3.96 -13.26
CA THR A 125 1.55 4.51 -14.62
C THR A 125 0.66 3.85 -15.66
N PHE A 126 0.43 2.55 -15.55
CA PHE A 126 -0.38 1.79 -16.51
C PHE A 126 -1.81 1.52 -16.03
N ASN A 127 -2.11 1.75 -14.75
CA ASN A 127 -3.38 1.46 -14.11
C ASN A 127 -3.89 2.62 -13.25
N PRO A 128 -4.03 3.85 -13.77
CA PRO A 128 -4.52 4.98 -12.98
C PRO A 128 -5.94 4.77 -12.44
N GLU A 129 -6.74 3.91 -13.10
CA GLU A 129 -8.08 3.50 -12.69
C GLU A 129 -8.12 2.68 -11.40
N LEU A 130 -6.99 2.13 -10.95
CA LEU A 130 -6.90 1.48 -9.64
C LEU A 130 -6.94 2.47 -8.49
N THR A 131 -7.02 3.77 -8.76
CA THR A 131 -7.29 4.77 -7.72
C THR A 131 -8.72 5.29 -7.79
N LEU A 132 -9.20 5.83 -6.68
CA LEU A 132 -10.55 6.37 -6.59
C LEU A 132 -10.53 7.91 -6.54
N LYS A 133 -11.50 8.55 -7.20
CA LYS A 133 -11.80 9.99 -7.10
C LYS A 133 -12.56 10.27 -5.81
N LYS A 134 -12.60 11.55 -5.37
CA LYS A 134 -13.37 12.00 -4.19
C LYS A 134 -14.86 11.80 -4.43
N ARG A 135 -15.46 10.84 -3.75
CA ARG A 135 -16.91 10.63 -3.61
C ARG A 135 -17.21 9.50 -2.63
N THR A 136 -18.47 9.26 -2.33
CA THR A 136 -18.94 8.00 -1.72
C THR A 136 -19.33 7.04 -2.84
N TYR A 137 -18.84 5.81 -2.75
CA TYR A 137 -19.02 4.76 -3.75
C TYR A 137 -20.10 3.75 -3.39
N SER A 138 -20.45 3.65 -2.11
CA SER A 138 -21.54 2.82 -1.61
C SER A 138 -22.88 3.57 -1.63
N LYS A 139 -24.00 2.81 -1.58
CA LYS A 139 -25.36 3.38 -1.43
C LYS A 139 -25.49 4.16 -0.12
N ILE A 140 -24.95 3.62 0.99
CA ILE A 140 -24.96 4.29 2.30
C ILE A 140 -23.84 5.34 2.34
N LYS A 141 -24.20 6.54 2.86
CA LYS A 141 -23.29 7.65 3.12
C LYS A 141 -22.97 7.75 4.62
N PRO A 142 -21.81 8.31 5.01
CA PRO A 142 -21.51 8.58 6.43
C PRO A 142 -22.53 9.57 7.03
N ASN A 143 -23.11 9.24 8.18
CA ASN A 143 -23.96 10.14 8.96
C ASN A 143 -23.11 11.12 9.81
N SER A 144 -23.74 11.89 10.71
CA SER A 144 -23.08 12.87 11.57
C SER A 144 -22.06 12.23 12.52
N GLU A 145 -22.40 11.11 13.16
CA GLU A 145 -21.50 10.36 14.06
C GLU A 145 -20.31 9.78 13.28
N ASP A 146 -20.57 9.15 12.13
CA ASP A 146 -19.53 8.63 11.25
C ASP A 146 -18.56 9.74 10.81
N LYS A 147 -19.08 10.95 10.56
CA LYS A 147 -18.25 12.13 10.22
C LYS A 147 -17.33 12.56 11.38
N LYS A 148 -17.82 12.48 12.64
CA LYS A 148 -17.00 12.72 13.84
C LYS A 148 -15.87 11.68 13.92
N ASP A 149 -16.18 10.40 13.75
CA ASP A 149 -15.18 9.31 13.72
C ASP A 149 -14.16 9.53 12.61
N ILE A 150 -14.58 9.93 11.41
CA ILE A 150 -13.69 10.24 10.28
C ILE A 150 -12.76 11.41 10.61
N LYS A 151 -13.29 12.51 11.20
CA LYS A 151 -12.48 13.66 11.62
C LYS A 151 -11.41 13.25 12.63
N LYS A 152 -11.80 12.50 13.66
CA LYS A 152 -10.89 11.98 14.68
C LYS A 152 -9.81 11.08 14.08
N ALA A 153 -10.19 10.20 13.14
CA ALA A 153 -9.26 9.31 12.47
C ALA A 153 -8.22 10.08 11.62
N ILE A 154 -8.65 11.09 10.87
CA ILE A 154 -7.78 11.97 10.09
C ILE A 154 -6.80 12.71 11.01
N TYR A 155 -7.32 13.32 12.08
CA TYR A 155 -6.50 14.03 13.08
C TYR A 155 -5.44 13.11 13.69
N THR A 156 -5.84 11.90 14.09
CA THR A 156 -4.93 10.90 14.67
C THR A 156 -3.78 10.57 13.72
N LEU A 157 -4.05 10.21 12.45
CA LEU A 157 -2.98 9.91 11.50
C LEU A 157 -2.09 11.10 11.18
N ASN A 158 -2.61 12.32 11.26
CA ASN A 158 -1.80 13.53 11.03
C ASN A 158 -0.89 13.87 12.21
N LYS A 159 -1.29 13.59 13.46
CA LYS A 159 -0.44 13.77 14.64
C LYS A 159 0.69 12.73 14.72
N LEU A 160 0.52 11.57 14.09
CA LEU A 160 1.58 10.57 14.02
C LEU A 160 2.79 11.14 13.29
N GLY A 161 3.93 11.19 13.95
CA GLY A 161 5.16 11.82 13.48
C GLY A 161 5.77 11.16 12.23
N LYS A 162 6.91 11.71 11.77
CA LYS A 162 7.62 11.31 10.53
C LYS A 162 7.97 9.82 10.39
N TYR A 163 8.10 9.11 11.51
CA TYR A 163 8.66 7.75 11.59
C TYR A 163 7.63 6.67 11.92
N THR A 164 6.33 7.00 11.92
CA THR A 164 5.32 6.01 12.22
C THR A 164 5.05 5.11 11.02
N PHE A 165 4.95 3.81 11.29
CA PHE A 165 4.63 2.79 10.29
C PHE A 165 3.16 2.81 9.85
N SER A 166 2.37 3.72 10.43
CA SER A 166 0.92 3.66 10.36
C SER A 166 0.37 4.29 9.09
N GLN A 167 -0.41 3.54 8.36
CA GLN A 167 -1.21 3.96 7.21
C GLN A 167 -2.71 3.86 7.51
N GLY A 168 -3.07 3.31 8.68
CA GLY A 168 -4.46 3.05 9.05
C GLY A 168 -4.74 3.31 10.53
N THR A 169 -5.97 3.70 10.81
CA THR A 169 -6.51 3.79 12.16
C THR A 169 -7.99 3.40 12.16
N VAL A 170 -8.42 2.81 13.27
CA VAL A 170 -9.82 2.51 13.55
C VAL A 170 -10.31 3.47 14.62
N VAL A 171 -11.40 4.15 14.35
CA VAL A 171 -12.10 5.04 15.30
C VAL A 171 -13.55 4.58 15.45
N ARG A 172 -14.07 4.63 16.67
CA ARG A 172 -15.42 4.25 17.01
C ARG A 172 -15.92 5.14 18.15
N ASN A 173 -17.12 5.72 17.99
CA ASN A 173 -17.70 6.64 18.98
C ASN A 173 -16.71 7.77 19.36
N ASN A 174 -16.07 8.40 18.37
CA ASN A 174 -15.05 9.45 18.52
C ASN A 174 -13.81 9.05 19.36
N LYS A 175 -13.61 7.76 19.63
CA LYS A 175 -12.44 7.21 20.36
C LYS A 175 -11.56 6.41 19.39
N VAL A 176 -10.24 6.58 19.48
CA VAL A 176 -9.26 5.77 18.72
C VAL A 176 -9.24 4.37 19.30
N VAL A 177 -9.65 3.37 18.54
CA VAL A 177 -9.67 1.96 18.95
C VAL A 177 -8.35 1.30 18.68
N ALA A 178 -7.76 1.58 17.50
CA ALA A 178 -6.46 1.04 17.13
C ALA A 178 -5.77 1.89 16.06
N ILE A 179 -4.44 1.85 16.08
CA ILE A 179 -3.57 2.42 15.07
C ILE A 179 -2.76 1.27 14.45
N GLU A 180 -2.58 1.31 13.13
CA GLU A 180 -1.86 0.28 12.39
C GLU A 180 -0.38 0.26 12.81
N GLY A 181 0.09 -0.87 13.31
CA GLY A 181 1.49 -1.10 13.66
C GLY A 181 2.21 -1.97 12.63
N LYS A 182 3.39 -2.50 13.01
CA LYS A 182 4.23 -3.39 12.19
C LYS A 182 3.50 -4.63 11.65
N GLY A 183 2.43 -5.07 12.32
CA GLY A 183 1.62 -6.21 11.88
C GLY A 183 0.63 -5.92 10.75
N GLY A 184 0.52 -4.64 10.32
CA GLY A 184 -0.33 -4.22 9.23
C GLY A 184 -1.83 -4.18 9.58
N THR A 185 -2.63 -3.84 8.57
CA THR A 185 -4.09 -3.64 8.71
C THR A 185 -4.81 -4.90 9.21
N GLU A 186 -4.42 -6.08 8.76
CA GLU A 186 -5.07 -7.34 9.16
C GLU A 186 -4.96 -7.59 10.65
N LYS A 187 -3.74 -7.47 11.22
CA LYS A 187 -3.52 -7.65 12.66
C LYS A 187 -4.26 -6.59 13.48
N MET A 188 -4.29 -5.34 13.00
CA MET A 188 -5.05 -4.26 13.62
C MET A 188 -6.55 -4.58 13.65
N LEU A 189 -7.14 -4.96 12.51
CA LEU A 189 -8.58 -5.27 12.41
C LEU A 189 -8.97 -6.49 13.25
N LYS A 190 -8.11 -7.53 13.35
CA LYS A 190 -8.34 -8.67 14.24
C LYS A 190 -8.47 -8.22 15.70
N LYS A 191 -7.63 -7.28 16.17
CA LYS A 191 -7.71 -6.73 17.52
C LYS A 191 -8.94 -5.87 17.77
N CYS A 192 -9.51 -5.27 16.70
CA CYS A 192 -10.72 -4.44 16.80
C CYS A 192 -12.02 -5.22 16.86
N ARG A 193 -11.98 -6.57 16.69
CA ARG A 193 -13.18 -7.41 16.76
C ARG A 193 -13.84 -7.29 18.12
N SER A 194 -15.16 -7.09 18.11
CA SER A 194 -15.96 -7.02 19.33
C SER A 194 -17.38 -7.49 19.03
N ARG A 195 -17.92 -8.36 19.86
CA ARG A 195 -19.31 -8.80 19.79
C ARG A 195 -20.29 -7.65 20.15
N LYS A 196 -19.84 -6.71 21.00
CA LYS A 196 -20.63 -5.58 21.49
C LYS A 196 -20.94 -4.54 20.40
N PHE A 197 -20.04 -4.38 19.41
CA PHE A 197 -20.19 -3.32 18.41
C PHE A 197 -20.45 -3.92 17.03
N LYS A 198 -21.67 -3.76 16.57
CA LYS A 198 -22.10 -4.10 15.20
C LYS A 198 -22.38 -2.82 14.43
N ASN A 199 -21.84 -2.70 13.23
CA ASN A 199 -22.01 -1.55 12.34
C ASN A 199 -21.68 -0.17 12.97
N LYS A 200 -20.59 -0.09 13.76
CA LYS A 200 -20.12 1.16 14.37
C LYS A 200 -18.62 1.36 14.14
N GLY A 201 -18.26 2.60 13.81
CA GLY A 201 -16.86 3.00 13.61
C GLY A 201 -16.35 2.83 12.19
N VAL A 202 -15.16 3.36 11.97
CA VAL A 202 -14.56 3.51 10.63
C VAL A 202 -13.12 3.02 10.61
N LEU A 203 -12.72 2.41 9.50
CA LEU A 203 -11.32 2.28 9.10
C LEU A 203 -10.96 3.49 8.23
N LEU A 204 -10.00 4.30 8.66
CA LEU A 204 -9.32 5.25 7.78
C LEU A 204 -8.01 4.64 7.29
N LYS A 205 -7.76 4.67 5.98
CA LYS A 205 -6.49 4.21 5.41
C LYS A 205 -5.93 5.26 4.44
N PHE A 206 -4.89 5.96 4.89
CA PHE A 206 -4.22 7.03 4.16
C PHE A 206 -2.73 6.74 4.04
N PRO A 207 -2.03 7.22 2.99
CA PRO A 207 -0.59 7.14 2.93
C PRO A 207 0.07 8.00 4.01
N LYS A 208 1.26 7.62 4.44
CA LYS A 208 2.09 8.39 5.37
C LYS A 208 2.50 9.73 4.74
N LYS A 209 2.79 10.75 5.56
CA LYS A 209 3.13 12.11 5.08
C LYS A 209 4.31 12.17 4.11
N LYS A 210 5.33 11.31 4.28
CA LYS A 210 6.56 11.29 3.47
C LYS A 210 6.75 9.99 2.69
N GLN A 211 5.65 9.29 2.39
CA GLN A 211 5.68 8.08 1.60
C GLN A 211 5.94 8.38 0.13
N ASP A 212 6.80 7.62 -0.51
CA ASP A 212 6.99 7.68 -1.95
C ASP A 212 5.83 6.96 -2.66
N LEU A 213 4.87 7.77 -3.14
CA LEU A 213 3.65 7.24 -3.78
C LEU A 213 3.90 6.56 -5.13
N ARG A 214 5.12 6.58 -5.65
CA ARG A 214 5.45 5.84 -6.87
C ARG A 214 5.51 4.34 -6.60
N ILE A 215 5.95 3.95 -5.40
CA ILE A 215 6.30 2.57 -5.07
C ILE A 215 5.53 1.99 -3.88
N ASP A 216 5.05 2.83 -2.98
CA ASP A 216 4.38 2.39 -1.77
C ASP A 216 3.04 3.12 -1.63
N LEU A 217 1.98 2.45 -2.02
CA LEU A 217 0.60 2.94 -1.92
C LEU A 217 -0.19 2.03 -0.99
N PRO A 218 -0.93 2.61 -0.03
CA PRO A 218 -1.85 1.82 0.79
C PRO A 218 -2.85 1.12 -0.12
N THR A 219 -2.90 -0.20 -0.04
CA THR A 219 -3.79 -1.02 -0.86
C THR A 219 -4.99 -1.47 -0.06
N VAL A 220 -6.17 -1.38 -0.66
CA VAL A 220 -7.45 -1.87 -0.13
C VAL A 220 -8.14 -2.69 -1.21
N GLY A 221 -8.73 -3.81 -0.82
CA GLY A 221 -9.49 -4.69 -1.68
C GLY A 221 -10.57 -5.41 -0.89
N LEU A 222 -11.25 -6.38 -1.51
CA LEU A 222 -12.37 -7.11 -0.90
C LEU A 222 -11.99 -7.73 0.45
N LYS A 223 -10.80 -8.35 0.56
CA LYS A 223 -10.29 -8.91 1.83
C LYS A 223 -10.33 -7.86 2.96
N THR A 224 -9.94 -6.62 2.68
CA THR A 224 -9.97 -5.55 3.71
C THR A 224 -11.39 -5.22 4.15
N LEU A 225 -12.34 -5.13 3.22
CA LEU A 225 -13.74 -4.86 3.55
C LEU A 225 -14.36 -5.98 4.38
N VAL A 226 -14.08 -7.25 4.02
CA VAL A 226 -14.51 -8.43 4.79
C VAL A 226 -13.96 -8.36 6.22
N GLN A 227 -12.69 -8.02 6.38
CA GLN A 227 -12.07 -7.86 7.70
C GLN A 227 -12.67 -6.69 8.49
N CYS A 228 -13.02 -5.57 7.84
CA CYS A 228 -13.72 -4.44 8.47
C CYS A 228 -15.11 -4.87 8.97
N LYS A 229 -15.87 -5.60 8.16
CA LYS A 229 -17.16 -6.14 8.57
C LYS A 229 -17.04 -7.07 9.75
N ALA A 230 -16.07 -8.00 9.72
CA ALA A 230 -15.78 -8.91 10.84
C ALA A 230 -15.32 -8.18 12.12
N ALA A 231 -14.73 -6.98 11.97
CA ALA A 231 -14.39 -6.11 13.10
C ALA A 231 -15.57 -5.23 13.57
N GLY A 232 -16.76 -5.40 13.00
CA GLY A 232 -17.97 -4.65 13.36
C GLY A 232 -17.98 -3.21 12.86
N LEU A 233 -17.14 -2.86 11.88
CA LEU A 233 -17.05 -1.50 11.36
C LEU A 233 -18.15 -1.21 10.33
N LYS A 234 -18.63 0.04 10.33
CA LYS A 234 -19.65 0.56 9.42
C LYS A 234 -19.06 1.14 8.15
N GLY A 235 -17.78 1.56 8.15
CA GLY A 235 -17.27 2.22 6.99
C GLY A 235 -15.76 2.15 6.78
N VAL A 236 -15.37 2.43 5.54
CA VAL A 236 -13.99 2.56 5.09
C VAL A 236 -13.79 3.90 4.42
N VAL A 237 -12.71 4.59 4.81
CA VAL A 237 -12.35 5.92 4.31
C VAL A 237 -10.97 5.87 3.67
N LEU A 238 -10.89 6.29 2.40
CA LEU A 238 -9.68 6.29 1.60
C LEU A 238 -9.30 7.72 1.19
N LYS A 239 -8.05 7.90 0.76
CA LYS A 239 -7.56 9.17 0.21
C LYS A 239 -7.61 9.16 -1.31
N ALA A 240 -8.18 10.22 -1.87
CA ALA A 240 -8.35 10.36 -3.31
C ALA A 240 -7.02 10.27 -4.05
N LYS A 241 -6.97 9.46 -5.10
CA LYS A 241 -5.80 9.24 -5.97
C LYS A 241 -4.52 8.74 -5.25
N GLN A 242 -4.62 8.33 -3.98
CA GLN A 242 -3.45 7.96 -3.17
C GLN A 242 -3.62 6.59 -2.46
N ASN A 243 -4.64 5.84 -2.81
CA ASN A 243 -4.81 4.45 -2.42
C ASN A 243 -4.97 3.59 -3.67
N VAL A 244 -4.37 2.42 -3.69
CA VAL A 244 -4.70 1.36 -4.64
C VAL A 244 -5.98 0.69 -4.17
N PHE A 245 -6.98 0.62 -5.05
CA PHE A 245 -8.26 0.00 -4.76
C PHE A 245 -8.54 -1.14 -5.73
N LEU A 246 -8.38 -2.35 -5.24
CA LEU A 246 -8.53 -3.59 -6.02
C LEU A 246 -9.97 -4.08 -5.99
N GLU A 247 -10.36 -4.84 -7.02
CA GLU A 247 -11.66 -5.52 -7.11
C GLU A 247 -12.84 -4.56 -6.89
N ARG A 248 -12.79 -3.39 -7.52
CA ARG A 248 -13.69 -2.26 -7.27
C ARG A 248 -15.17 -2.64 -7.19
N ASN A 249 -15.70 -3.35 -8.21
CA ASN A 249 -17.11 -3.71 -8.26
C ASN A 249 -17.47 -4.70 -7.14
N LYS A 250 -16.62 -5.68 -6.85
CA LYS A 250 -16.82 -6.62 -5.75
C LYS A 250 -16.83 -5.89 -4.40
N CYS A 251 -15.93 -4.92 -4.20
CA CYS A 251 -15.89 -4.11 -2.98
C CYS A 251 -17.14 -3.27 -2.79
N ILE A 252 -17.62 -2.59 -3.85
CA ILE A 252 -18.84 -1.77 -3.80
C ILE A 252 -20.06 -2.64 -3.52
N ASN A 253 -20.21 -3.77 -4.21
CA ASN A 253 -21.30 -4.70 -3.98
C ASN A 253 -21.29 -5.26 -2.55
N PHE A 254 -20.10 -5.65 -2.05
CA PHE A 254 -19.94 -6.11 -0.67
C PHE A 254 -20.33 -5.02 0.34
N ALA A 255 -19.88 -3.79 0.15
CA ALA A 255 -20.21 -2.66 1.01
C ALA A 255 -21.75 -2.43 1.05
N ASN A 256 -22.41 -2.43 -0.11
CA ASN A 256 -23.85 -2.26 -0.23
C ASN A 256 -24.62 -3.38 0.48
N LYS A 257 -24.27 -4.66 0.19
CA LYS A 257 -24.91 -5.82 0.83
C LYS A 257 -24.78 -5.81 2.35
N ASN A 258 -23.66 -5.32 2.87
CA ASN A 258 -23.37 -5.32 4.31
C ASN A 258 -23.71 -3.99 5.01
N LYS A 259 -24.44 -3.09 4.36
CA LYS A 259 -24.82 -1.75 4.89
C LYS A 259 -23.58 -0.97 5.38
N MET A 260 -22.47 -1.05 4.64
CA MET A 260 -21.23 -0.32 4.91
C MET A 260 -21.09 0.88 3.97
N PHE A 261 -20.50 1.98 4.43
CA PHE A 261 -20.09 3.04 3.53
C PHE A 261 -18.64 2.87 3.08
N LEU A 262 -18.40 3.26 1.82
CA LEU A 262 -17.06 3.40 1.22
C LEU A 262 -16.93 4.82 0.69
N THR A 263 -16.16 5.67 1.38
CA THR A 263 -16.00 7.07 1.03
C THR A 263 -14.56 7.46 0.80
N VAL A 264 -14.34 8.41 -0.10
CA VAL A 264 -13.02 8.89 -0.49
C VAL A 264 -12.94 10.39 -0.25
N LYS A 265 -11.90 10.84 0.45
CA LYS A 265 -11.71 12.24 0.87
C LYS A 265 -10.45 12.86 0.25
N TRP A 266 -10.43 14.19 0.09
CA TRP A 266 -9.23 14.96 -0.23
C TRP A 266 -8.49 15.43 1.04
N LYS A 267 -7.24 15.88 0.88
CA LYS A 267 -6.42 16.43 1.96
C LYS A 267 -6.95 17.79 2.49
N LYS A 268 -7.68 18.57 1.67
CA LYS A 268 -8.07 19.95 1.96
C LYS A 268 -9.00 20.18 3.17
N TYR A 269 -9.59 19.12 3.74
CA TYR A 269 -10.49 19.25 4.91
C TYR A 269 -9.79 19.55 6.25
N LEU A 270 -8.45 19.70 6.25
CA LEU A 270 -7.66 19.83 7.48
C LEU A 270 -7.19 21.24 7.81
N PHE A 271 -7.20 22.15 6.84
CA PHE A 271 -6.72 23.52 7.07
C PHE A 271 -7.82 24.52 7.41
N LEU A 272 -9.09 24.21 7.10
CA LEU A 272 -10.22 25.12 7.35
C LEU A 272 -10.78 25.07 8.78
N GLN A 273 -10.31 24.17 9.65
CA GLN A 273 -10.78 24.06 11.03
C GLN A 273 -9.68 24.24 12.10
N ALA A 274 -8.44 24.48 11.73
CA ALA A 274 -7.43 24.97 12.67
C ALA A 274 -7.60 26.47 12.93
N ASN A 275 -8.19 27.23 12.00
CA ASN A 275 -8.38 28.67 12.11
C ASN A 275 -9.72 29.10 12.76
N LEU A 276 -10.52 28.14 13.26
CA LEU A 276 -11.77 28.43 13.98
C LEU A 276 -11.68 28.20 15.50
N ARG A 277 -10.46 28.09 16.04
CA ARG A 277 -10.22 27.98 17.49
C ARG A 277 -9.32 29.09 18.05
N GLU A 278 -9.11 30.15 17.32
CA GLU A 278 -8.47 31.37 17.84
C GLU A 278 -9.44 32.54 17.94
N ILE A 279 -10.77 32.29 17.87
CA ILE A 279 -11.80 33.26 18.19
C ILE A 279 -12.82 32.55 19.08
N ASP A 280 -12.49 32.46 20.38
CA ASP A 280 -13.36 32.47 21.55
C ASP A 280 -12.47 32.57 22.81
#